data_65b8d349c78be8b8a234490dfadff1e9
#
_entry.id   65b8d349c78be8b8a234490dfadff1e9
#
_cell.length_a   1.000
_cell.length_b   1.000
_cell.length_c   1.000
_cell.angle_alpha   90.00
_cell.angle_beta   90.00
_cell.angle_gamma   90.00
#
_symmetry.space_group_name_H-M   'P 1'
#
loop_
_entity.id
_entity.type
_entity.pdbx_description
1 polymer ?
#
loop_
_entity_poly.entity_id
_entity_poly.type
_entity_poly.pdbx_seq_one_letter_code
_entity_poly.pdbx_strand_id
1 'polypeptide(L)'
;MSEQVNNKVLITGANGFIGGALMRYYQNQGKDVIGVDLVGNGKDIIEGDISQPDTISSLLQGSDVVIHTAALVSNAMQDSDMWRVNVLATRNLIEAAKKHKVRRFVQISSIVAYGNSAEGELNESQPVLADGGSYVLTKLASEHVVLQAQANDAIEVVIVRPGDAYGPGSRPWVIVPLELIPKYQFMLPAKGEGFFRPIFIDDLIRGIYLAASHPDAAGEIFNLSCEDCRLRLP
;
A
#
# COMPACT_ATOMS: atom_id res chain seq x y z
N MET A 1 28.78 5.17 -22.82
CA MET A 1 28.63 5.63 -21.43
C MET A 1 27.46 4.83 -20.90
N SER A 2 27.69 3.85 -20.01
CA SER A 2 26.62 3.10 -19.37
C SER A 2 25.86 4.10 -18.49
N GLU A 3 24.59 4.35 -18.79
CA GLU A 3 23.69 5.01 -17.85
C GLU A 3 23.75 4.20 -16.55
N GLN A 4 24.19 4.82 -15.48
CA GLN A 4 24.04 4.23 -14.15
C GLN A 4 22.54 4.11 -13.91
N VAL A 5 22.02 2.89 -14.03
CA VAL A 5 20.64 2.58 -13.67
C VAL A 5 20.54 2.89 -12.17
N ASN A 6 19.88 3.98 -11.87
CA ASN A 6 19.66 4.42 -10.50
C ASN A 6 18.59 3.50 -9.92
N ASN A 7 18.98 2.61 -9.02
CA ASN A 7 18.09 1.58 -8.44
C ASN A 7 17.56 2.01 -7.06
N LYS A 8 17.58 3.31 -6.75
CA LYS A 8 17.11 3.82 -5.47
C LYS A 8 15.58 3.69 -5.36
N VAL A 9 15.13 3.11 -4.26
CA VAL A 9 13.70 2.93 -3.95
C VAL A 9 13.31 3.87 -2.83
N LEU A 10 12.25 4.65 -3.03
CA LEU A 10 11.61 5.44 -1.98
C LEU A 10 10.36 4.71 -1.48
N ILE A 11 10.26 4.51 -0.15
CA ILE A 11 9.10 3.90 0.49
C ILE A 11 8.45 4.93 1.40
N THR A 12 7.17 5.26 1.17
CA THR A 12 6.40 6.12 2.06
C THR A 12 5.65 5.28 3.10
N GLY A 13 5.41 5.82 4.30
CA GLY A 13 4.83 5.04 5.39
C GLY A 13 5.80 3.98 5.93
N ALA A 14 7.09 4.33 5.95
CA ALA A 14 8.20 3.42 6.21
C ALA A 14 8.24 2.83 7.63
N ASN A 15 7.55 3.44 8.62
CA ASN A 15 7.37 2.89 9.97
C ASN A 15 6.12 2.04 10.10
N GLY A 16 5.25 2.02 9.06
CA GLY A 16 4.04 1.21 9.04
C GLY A 16 4.32 -0.28 8.94
N PHE A 17 3.28 -1.11 9.09
CA PHE A 17 3.38 -2.56 9.05
C PHE A 17 3.97 -3.07 7.73
N ILE A 18 3.41 -2.63 6.60
CA ILE A 18 3.89 -3.02 5.25
C ILE A 18 5.19 -2.26 4.92
N GLY A 19 5.22 -0.94 5.11
CA GLY A 19 6.39 -0.11 4.79
C GLY A 19 7.65 -0.54 5.55
N GLY A 20 7.54 -0.78 6.86
CA GLY A 20 8.67 -1.25 7.66
C GLY A 20 9.14 -2.66 7.28
N ALA A 21 8.25 -3.54 6.86
CA ALA A 21 8.64 -4.85 6.35
C ALA A 21 9.36 -4.74 4.99
N LEU A 22 8.90 -3.85 4.10
CA LEU A 22 9.58 -3.53 2.84
C LEU A 22 10.96 -2.95 3.08
N MET A 23 11.10 -1.96 3.98
CA MET A 23 12.40 -1.39 4.33
C MET A 23 13.41 -2.48 4.71
N ARG A 24 13.04 -3.36 5.65
CA ARG A 24 13.89 -4.49 6.06
C ARG A 24 14.21 -5.44 4.90
N TYR A 25 13.23 -5.74 4.06
CA TYR A 25 13.43 -6.64 2.93
C TYR A 25 14.44 -6.08 1.93
N TYR A 26 14.29 -4.82 1.51
CA TYR A 26 15.19 -4.17 0.57
C TYR A 26 16.60 -4.03 1.14
N GLN A 27 16.73 -3.65 2.42
CA GLN A 27 18.02 -3.58 3.12
C GLN A 27 18.73 -4.94 3.18
N ASN A 28 18.00 -6.01 3.49
CA ASN A 28 18.55 -7.37 3.52
C ASN A 28 18.99 -7.86 2.14
N GLN A 29 18.42 -7.34 1.07
CA GLN A 29 18.85 -7.60 -0.31
C GLN A 29 20.00 -6.68 -0.76
N GLY A 30 20.52 -5.82 0.10
CA GLY A 30 21.58 -4.87 -0.23
C GLY A 30 21.16 -3.81 -1.26
N LYS A 31 19.87 -3.49 -1.34
CA LYS A 31 19.33 -2.49 -2.27
C LYS A 31 19.39 -1.09 -1.68
N ASP A 32 19.57 -0.09 -2.53
CA ASP A 32 19.48 1.31 -2.13
C ASP A 32 18.01 1.68 -1.86
N VAL A 33 17.66 1.85 -0.59
CA VAL A 33 16.30 2.14 -0.14
C VAL A 33 16.31 3.24 0.90
N ILE A 34 15.38 4.17 0.75
CA ILE A 34 15.10 5.23 1.71
C ILE A 34 13.62 5.26 2.05
N GLY A 35 13.33 5.45 3.32
CA GLY A 35 11.95 5.60 3.80
C GLY A 35 11.59 7.04 4.08
N VAL A 36 10.28 7.35 4.04
CA VAL A 36 9.73 8.58 4.60
C VAL A 36 8.52 8.26 5.47
N ASP A 37 8.46 8.87 6.63
CA ASP A 37 7.35 8.76 7.58
C ASP A 37 7.25 10.02 8.44
N LEU A 38 6.14 10.19 9.18
CA LEU A 38 5.94 11.32 10.09
C LEU A 38 7.01 11.39 11.21
N VAL A 39 7.66 10.26 11.50
CA VAL A 39 8.77 10.18 12.45
C VAL A 39 9.95 9.52 11.74
N GLY A 40 11.05 10.25 11.66
CA GLY A 40 12.30 9.74 11.09
C GLY A 40 13.13 8.97 12.12
N ASN A 41 14.12 8.20 11.64
CA ASN A 41 15.12 7.55 12.50
C ASN A 41 16.53 8.16 12.36
N GLY A 42 16.66 9.24 11.57
CA GLY A 42 17.91 9.94 11.32
C GLY A 42 18.93 9.17 10.48
N LYS A 43 18.57 8.03 9.92
CA LYS A 43 19.46 7.17 9.14
C LYS A 43 18.89 6.87 7.76
N ASP A 44 17.90 6.01 7.67
CA ASP A 44 17.31 5.46 6.45
C ASP A 44 15.81 5.76 6.33
N ILE A 45 15.21 6.34 7.38
CA ILE A 45 13.86 6.88 7.36
C ILE A 45 13.92 8.38 7.65
N ILE A 46 13.55 9.17 6.66
CA ILE A 46 13.50 10.63 6.75
C ILE A 46 12.14 11.03 7.34
N GLU A 47 12.19 11.98 8.29
CA GLU A 47 10.98 12.60 8.79
C GLU A 47 10.34 13.48 7.72
N GLY A 48 9.07 13.25 7.45
CA GLY A 48 8.33 14.03 6.47
C GLY A 48 6.86 13.67 6.39
N ASP A 49 6.04 14.68 6.16
CA ASP A 49 4.61 14.52 5.90
C ASP A 49 4.37 14.52 4.38
N ILE A 50 3.91 13.39 3.84
CA ILE A 50 3.59 13.26 2.41
C ILE A 50 2.46 14.19 1.94
N SER A 51 1.68 14.75 2.86
CA SER A 51 0.68 15.76 2.53
C SER A 51 1.27 17.15 2.27
N GLN A 52 2.58 17.36 2.55
CA GLN A 52 3.31 18.61 2.35
C GLN A 52 4.18 18.51 1.07
N PRO A 53 3.83 19.23 -0.01
CA PRO A 53 4.49 19.10 -1.31
C PRO A 53 6.01 19.36 -1.28
N ASP A 54 6.45 20.33 -0.48
CA ASP A 54 7.86 20.73 -0.41
C ASP A 54 8.76 19.64 0.19
N THR A 55 8.23 18.87 1.13
CA THR A 55 8.94 17.75 1.76
C THR A 55 9.20 16.62 0.77
N ILE A 56 8.25 16.37 -0.14
CA ILE A 56 8.28 15.22 -1.05
C ILE A 56 9.34 15.43 -2.15
N SER A 57 9.47 16.64 -2.66
CA SER A 57 10.28 16.89 -3.87
C SER A 57 11.75 16.54 -3.67
N SER A 58 12.34 16.89 -2.53
CA SER A 58 13.75 16.59 -2.23
C SER A 58 14.03 15.09 -2.08
N LEU A 59 13.04 14.33 -1.60
CA LEU A 59 13.16 12.88 -1.34
C LEU A 59 13.14 12.06 -2.63
N LEU A 60 12.46 12.54 -3.65
CA LEU A 60 12.33 11.86 -4.94
C LEU A 60 13.58 11.99 -5.82
N GLN A 61 14.51 12.89 -5.46
CA GLN A 61 15.71 13.08 -6.26
C GLN A 61 16.54 11.80 -6.34
N GLY A 62 16.73 11.32 -7.57
CA GLY A 62 17.47 10.10 -7.87
C GLY A 62 16.74 8.81 -7.51
N SER A 63 15.46 8.84 -7.18
CA SER A 63 14.66 7.62 -7.02
C SER A 63 14.24 7.05 -8.36
N ASP A 64 14.39 5.73 -8.54
CA ASP A 64 13.92 4.97 -9.70
C ASP A 64 12.49 4.48 -9.49
N VAL A 65 12.19 4.02 -8.27
CA VAL A 65 10.90 3.45 -7.90
C VAL A 65 10.38 4.13 -6.64
N VAL A 66 9.08 4.40 -6.62
CA VAL A 66 8.34 4.80 -5.41
C VAL A 66 7.38 3.69 -5.04
N ILE A 67 7.41 3.22 -3.79
CA ILE A 67 6.42 2.31 -3.23
C ILE A 67 5.61 3.09 -2.19
N HIS A 68 4.35 3.37 -2.52
CA HIS A 68 3.49 4.21 -1.72
C HIS A 68 2.62 3.37 -0.79
N THR A 69 3.07 3.22 0.47
CA THR A 69 2.32 2.50 1.51
C THR A 69 1.66 3.42 2.53
N ALA A 70 2.04 4.69 2.57
CA ALA A 70 1.48 5.65 3.52
C ALA A 70 -0.02 5.84 3.28
N ALA A 71 -0.82 5.60 4.29
CA ALA A 71 -2.26 5.81 4.27
C ALA A 71 -2.80 5.89 5.70
N LEU A 72 -3.88 6.63 5.87
CA LEU A 72 -4.71 6.56 7.06
C LEU A 72 -5.67 5.39 6.93
N VAL A 73 -5.61 4.46 7.89
CA VAL A 73 -6.42 3.23 7.95
C VAL A 73 -7.24 3.28 9.23
N SER A 74 -8.41 3.88 9.19
CA SER A 74 -9.27 3.98 10.38
C SER A 74 -10.71 4.33 9.98
N ASN A 75 -11.67 3.65 10.59
CA ASN A 75 -13.09 4.01 10.46
C ASN A 75 -13.51 5.08 11.48
N ALA A 76 -12.60 5.52 12.36
CA ALA A 76 -12.87 6.52 13.41
C ALA A 76 -12.28 7.90 13.10
N MET A 77 -11.56 8.06 11.99
CA MET A 77 -11.00 9.34 11.57
C MET A 77 -12.02 10.18 10.80
N GLN A 78 -11.79 11.49 10.77
CA GLN A 78 -12.62 12.40 9.96
C GLN A 78 -12.36 12.13 8.46
N ASP A 79 -13.42 12.16 7.68
CA ASP A 79 -13.37 11.92 6.23
C ASP A 79 -12.39 12.88 5.53
N SER A 80 -12.40 14.16 5.93
CA SER A 80 -11.50 15.18 5.39
C SER A 80 -10.01 14.82 5.53
N ASP A 81 -9.61 14.25 6.66
CA ASP A 81 -8.22 13.85 6.89
C ASP A 81 -7.85 12.65 6.02
N MET A 82 -8.76 11.68 5.90
CA MET A 82 -8.55 10.53 5.02
C MET A 82 -8.42 10.95 3.56
N TRP A 83 -9.27 11.86 3.09
CA TRP A 83 -9.16 12.40 1.73
C TRP A 83 -7.86 13.17 1.52
N ARG A 84 -7.46 13.99 2.48
CA ARG A 84 -6.22 14.77 2.41
C ARG A 84 -5.00 13.88 2.29
N VAL A 85 -4.91 12.81 3.10
CA VAL A 85 -3.75 11.93 3.13
C VAL A 85 -3.81 10.85 2.04
N ASN A 86 -4.94 10.14 1.92
CA ASN A 86 -5.01 8.98 1.03
C ASN A 86 -5.18 9.36 -0.45
N VAL A 87 -5.74 10.54 -0.75
CA VAL A 87 -6.05 10.94 -2.12
C VAL A 87 -5.20 12.13 -2.57
N LEU A 88 -5.30 13.26 -1.86
CA LEU A 88 -4.62 14.48 -2.29
C LEU A 88 -3.09 14.35 -2.16
N ALA A 89 -2.60 13.74 -1.08
CA ALA A 89 -1.16 13.51 -0.94
C ALA A 89 -0.65 12.49 -1.97
N THR A 90 -1.40 11.43 -2.28
CA THR A 90 -1.06 10.49 -3.37
C THR A 90 -0.96 11.22 -4.71
N ARG A 91 -1.90 12.11 -5.03
CA ARG A 91 -1.86 12.94 -6.24
C ARG A 91 -0.60 13.81 -6.28
N ASN A 92 -0.29 14.49 -5.20
CA ASN A 92 0.89 15.36 -5.13
C ASN A 92 2.18 14.55 -5.26
N LEU A 93 2.23 13.37 -4.64
CA LEU A 93 3.38 12.48 -4.69
C LEU A 93 3.64 11.95 -6.11
N ILE A 94 2.60 11.48 -6.82
CA ILE A 94 2.79 10.96 -8.19
C ILE A 94 3.13 12.09 -9.18
N GLU A 95 2.55 13.28 -9.02
CA GLU A 95 2.91 14.43 -9.85
C GLU A 95 4.37 14.89 -9.60
N ALA A 96 4.83 14.83 -8.36
CA ALA A 96 6.22 15.07 -8.04
C ALA A 96 7.13 13.96 -8.60
N ALA A 97 6.75 12.68 -8.49
CA ALA A 97 7.48 11.55 -9.04
C ALA A 97 7.68 11.69 -10.57
N LYS A 98 6.66 12.12 -11.30
CA LYS A 98 6.74 12.41 -12.73
C LYS A 98 7.78 13.50 -13.03
N LYS A 99 7.76 14.61 -12.27
CA LYS A 99 8.72 15.72 -12.43
C LYS A 99 10.17 15.27 -12.19
N HIS A 100 10.37 14.35 -11.26
CA HIS A 100 11.69 13.78 -10.94
C HIS A 100 12.07 12.58 -11.82
N LYS A 101 11.25 12.26 -12.83
CA LYS A 101 11.49 11.16 -13.78
C LYS A 101 11.63 9.79 -13.09
N VAL A 102 10.87 9.58 -12.01
CA VAL A 102 10.72 8.27 -11.41
C VAL A 102 10.14 7.32 -12.45
N ARG A 103 10.78 6.19 -12.66
CA ARG A 103 10.35 5.21 -13.67
C ARG A 103 9.03 4.55 -13.28
N ARG A 104 8.90 4.10 -12.02
CA ARG A 104 7.73 3.31 -11.57
C ARG A 104 7.17 3.79 -10.24
N PHE A 105 5.86 3.86 -10.19
CA PHE A 105 5.08 4.14 -8.98
C PHE A 105 4.22 2.93 -8.62
N VAL A 106 4.47 2.32 -7.45
CA VAL A 106 3.70 1.20 -6.93
C VAL A 106 2.75 1.71 -5.86
N GLN A 107 1.46 1.68 -6.15
CA GLN A 107 0.39 2.07 -5.23
C GLN A 107 -0.06 0.88 -4.39
N ILE A 108 0.05 0.97 -3.09
CA ILE A 108 -0.55 -0.03 -2.20
C ILE A 108 -2.00 0.38 -1.90
N SER A 109 -2.91 -0.28 -2.59
CA SER A 109 -4.35 -0.17 -2.39
C SER A 109 -4.85 -1.21 -1.36
N SER A 110 -6.00 -1.82 -1.60
CA SER A 110 -6.58 -2.89 -0.78
C SER A 110 -7.67 -3.62 -1.58
N ILE A 111 -7.94 -4.87 -1.25
CA ILE A 111 -9.10 -5.60 -1.77
C ILE A 111 -10.44 -4.92 -1.42
N VAL A 112 -10.46 -4.01 -0.44
CA VAL A 112 -11.68 -3.22 -0.14
C VAL A 112 -12.12 -2.33 -1.31
N ALA A 113 -11.28 -2.11 -2.33
CA ALA A 113 -11.65 -1.42 -3.56
C ALA A 113 -12.79 -2.13 -4.32
N TYR A 114 -13.00 -3.43 -4.08
CA TYR A 114 -14.16 -4.15 -4.63
C TYR A 114 -15.47 -3.87 -3.90
N GLY A 115 -15.43 -3.12 -2.80
CA GLY A 115 -16.57 -2.81 -1.95
C GLY A 115 -16.84 -3.89 -0.88
N ASN A 116 -17.80 -3.60 0.00
CA ASN A 116 -18.17 -4.49 1.09
C ASN A 116 -19.16 -5.58 0.66
N SER A 117 -19.87 -5.38 -0.45
CA SER A 117 -20.87 -6.30 -1.00
C SER A 117 -20.33 -7.26 -2.06
N ALA A 118 -19.01 -7.21 -2.34
CA ALA A 118 -18.43 -8.09 -3.34
C ALA A 118 -18.40 -9.55 -2.87
N GLU A 119 -19.08 -10.43 -3.63
CA GLU A 119 -19.19 -11.86 -3.36
C GLU A 119 -18.41 -12.69 -4.39
N GLY A 120 -18.03 -13.91 -3.99
CA GLY A 120 -17.39 -14.88 -4.86
C GLY A 120 -15.88 -14.67 -5.04
N GLU A 121 -15.36 -15.17 -6.17
CA GLU A 121 -13.98 -15.01 -6.55
C GLU A 121 -13.77 -13.63 -7.18
N LEU A 122 -12.79 -12.88 -6.65
CA LEU A 122 -12.45 -11.54 -7.12
C LEU A 122 -11.18 -11.62 -7.97
N ASN A 123 -11.27 -11.13 -9.20
CA ASN A 123 -10.11 -10.94 -10.06
C ASN A 123 -9.97 -9.47 -10.48
N GLU A 124 -8.83 -9.10 -11.02
CA GLU A 124 -8.44 -7.72 -11.29
C GLU A 124 -9.28 -7.07 -12.39
N SER A 125 -9.94 -7.85 -13.27
CA SER A 125 -10.81 -7.35 -14.32
C SER A 125 -12.22 -6.99 -13.83
N GLN A 126 -12.56 -7.36 -12.60
CA GLN A 126 -13.88 -7.07 -12.03
C GLN A 126 -14.03 -5.59 -11.66
N PRO A 127 -15.25 -5.05 -11.77
CA PRO A 127 -15.52 -3.68 -11.36
C PRO A 127 -15.21 -3.45 -9.88
N VAL A 128 -14.68 -2.28 -9.60
CA VAL A 128 -14.54 -1.76 -8.24
C VAL A 128 -15.81 -1.04 -7.83
N LEU A 129 -16.18 -1.10 -6.55
CA LEU A 129 -17.43 -0.57 -6.03
C LEU A 129 -17.18 0.45 -4.93
N ALA A 130 -17.85 1.59 -5.03
CA ALA A 130 -17.79 2.65 -4.03
C ALA A 130 -18.87 2.45 -2.92
N ASP A 131 -19.00 1.25 -2.39
CA ASP A 131 -20.00 0.87 -1.40
C ASP A 131 -19.40 0.63 -0.01
N GLY A 132 -18.80 1.64 0.56
CA GLY A 132 -18.16 1.52 1.87
C GLY A 132 -17.95 2.85 2.57
N GLY A 133 -17.33 2.80 3.75
CA GLY A 133 -16.92 3.99 4.48
C GLY A 133 -15.76 4.72 3.80
N SER A 134 -15.35 5.83 4.40
CA SER A 134 -14.31 6.72 3.86
C SER A 134 -13.01 6.01 3.50
N TYR A 135 -12.64 4.95 4.20
CA TYR A 135 -11.45 4.17 3.85
C TYR A 135 -11.59 3.51 2.47
N VAL A 136 -12.72 2.84 2.19
CA VAL A 136 -13.00 2.22 0.89
C VAL A 136 -12.99 3.28 -0.22
N LEU A 137 -13.74 4.37 -0.01
CA LEU A 137 -13.83 5.46 -0.99
C LEU A 137 -12.48 6.10 -1.28
N THR A 138 -11.66 6.34 -0.26
CA THR A 138 -10.34 6.97 -0.46
C THR A 138 -9.33 6.03 -1.11
N LYS A 139 -9.39 4.72 -0.84
CA LYS A 139 -8.55 3.74 -1.55
C LYS A 139 -8.91 3.67 -3.03
N LEU A 140 -10.21 3.60 -3.36
CA LEU A 140 -10.68 3.62 -4.74
C LEU A 140 -10.29 4.93 -5.45
N ALA A 141 -10.51 6.08 -4.80
CA ALA A 141 -10.13 7.37 -5.38
C ALA A 141 -8.62 7.50 -5.61
N SER A 142 -7.79 6.95 -4.72
CA SER A 142 -6.33 6.93 -4.91
C SER A 142 -5.89 6.07 -6.09
N GLU A 143 -6.57 4.95 -6.36
CA GLU A 143 -6.32 4.16 -7.58
C GLU A 143 -6.63 4.97 -8.84
N HIS A 144 -7.77 5.67 -8.90
CA HIS A 144 -8.12 6.51 -10.05
C HIS A 144 -7.09 7.62 -10.29
N VAL A 145 -6.56 8.22 -9.23
CA VAL A 145 -5.50 9.24 -9.32
C VAL A 145 -4.25 8.69 -10.01
N VAL A 146 -3.79 7.51 -9.61
CA VAL A 146 -2.56 6.94 -10.17
C VAL A 146 -2.78 6.39 -11.59
N LEU A 147 -3.94 5.81 -11.88
CA LEU A 147 -4.32 5.39 -13.24
C LEU A 147 -4.42 6.55 -14.21
N GLN A 148 -4.91 7.72 -13.77
CA GLN A 148 -4.90 8.92 -14.59
C GLN A 148 -3.48 9.37 -14.95
N ALA A 149 -2.53 9.23 -14.03
CA ALA A 149 -1.13 9.56 -14.30
C ALA A 149 -0.50 8.61 -15.33
N GLN A 150 -0.82 7.31 -15.26
CA GLN A 150 -0.39 6.31 -16.24
C GLN A 150 -0.94 6.60 -17.65
N ALA A 151 -2.22 6.97 -17.77
CA ALA A 151 -2.86 7.21 -19.05
C ALA A 151 -2.17 8.30 -19.89
N ASN A 152 -1.29 9.09 -19.30
CA ASN A 152 -0.49 10.12 -19.96
C ASN A 152 0.93 9.65 -20.31
N ASP A 153 1.24 8.36 -20.21
CA ASP A 153 2.56 7.71 -20.46
C ASP A 153 3.75 8.38 -19.75
N ALA A 154 3.48 9.06 -18.65
CA ALA A 154 4.50 9.86 -17.95
C ALA A 154 5.25 9.06 -16.87
N ILE A 155 4.71 7.93 -16.44
CA ILE A 155 5.26 7.08 -15.38
C ILE A 155 4.59 5.70 -15.44
N GLU A 156 5.36 4.64 -15.23
CA GLU A 156 4.80 3.30 -15.04
C GLU A 156 4.05 3.23 -13.71
N VAL A 157 2.82 2.77 -13.72
CA VAL A 157 2.03 2.56 -12.49
C VAL A 157 1.77 1.07 -12.29
N VAL A 158 1.88 0.62 -11.04
CA VAL A 158 1.44 -0.70 -10.61
C VAL A 158 0.56 -0.54 -9.39
N ILE A 159 -0.60 -1.18 -9.39
CA ILE A 159 -1.49 -1.19 -8.23
C ILE A 159 -1.45 -2.57 -7.59
N VAL A 160 -1.20 -2.60 -6.30
CA VAL A 160 -1.29 -3.82 -5.49
C VAL A 160 -2.47 -3.68 -4.54
N ARG A 161 -3.38 -4.66 -4.56
CA ARG A 161 -4.54 -4.80 -3.68
C ARG A 161 -4.30 -5.94 -2.70
N PRO A 162 -3.67 -5.71 -1.56
CA PRO A 162 -3.50 -6.74 -0.54
C PRO A 162 -4.84 -7.20 0.02
N GLY A 163 -4.93 -8.49 0.33
CA GLY A 163 -5.92 -9.03 1.24
C GLY A 163 -5.66 -8.61 2.69
N ASP A 164 -6.16 -9.42 3.62
CA ASP A 164 -6.04 -9.22 5.07
C ASP A 164 -4.62 -9.55 5.52
N ALA A 165 -3.72 -8.57 5.43
CA ALA A 165 -2.30 -8.76 5.71
C ALA A 165 -2.04 -9.02 7.19
N TYR A 166 -1.52 -10.19 7.52
CA TYR A 166 -1.23 -10.61 8.88
C TYR A 166 0.23 -11.00 9.07
N GLY A 167 0.65 -11.13 10.33
CA GLY A 167 2.00 -11.48 10.73
C GLY A 167 2.46 -10.67 11.94
N PRO A 168 3.71 -10.84 12.40
CA PRO A 168 4.25 -10.12 13.54
C PRO A 168 4.14 -8.60 13.37
N GLY A 169 3.42 -7.93 14.28
CA GLY A 169 3.18 -6.48 14.22
C GLY A 169 1.89 -6.04 13.51
N SER A 170 1.13 -6.95 12.89
CA SER A 170 -0.18 -6.63 12.33
C SER A 170 -1.17 -6.25 13.45
N ARG A 171 -1.51 -4.96 13.50
CA ARG A 171 -2.41 -4.49 14.54
C ARG A 171 -3.85 -5.03 14.37
N PRO A 172 -4.49 -4.95 13.19
CA PRO A 172 -5.88 -5.38 13.04
C PRO A 172 -6.06 -6.91 13.15
N TRP A 173 -5.11 -7.69 12.65
CA TRP A 173 -5.29 -9.14 12.49
C TRP A 173 -4.53 -9.99 13.50
N VAL A 174 -3.64 -9.40 14.31
CA VAL A 174 -2.89 -10.11 15.33
C VAL A 174 -2.99 -9.42 16.70
N ILE A 175 -2.57 -8.14 16.78
CA ILE A 175 -2.44 -7.47 18.09
C ILE A 175 -3.81 -7.23 18.72
N VAL A 176 -4.75 -6.62 18.00
CA VAL A 176 -6.09 -6.31 18.53
C VAL A 176 -6.84 -7.58 18.95
N PRO A 177 -6.92 -8.66 18.15
CA PRO A 177 -7.49 -9.93 18.62
C PRO A 177 -6.84 -10.44 19.90
N LEU A 178 -5.50 -10.44 19.99
CA LEU A 178 -4.80 -10.89 21.19
C LEU A 178 -5.07 -10.01 22.42
N GLU A 179 -5.33 -8.73 22.24
CA GLU A 179 -5.71 -7.81 23.33
C GLU A 179 -7.17 -8.00 23.80
N LEU A 180 -8.07 -8.40 22.90
CA LEU A 180 -9.51 -8.53 23.16
C LEU A 180 -9.93 -9.90 23.67
N ILE A 181 -9.30 -10.98 23.21
CA ILE A 181 -9.63 -12.36 23.61
C ILE A 181 -9.57 -12.55 25.15
N PRO A 182 -8.49 -12.15 25.83
CA PRO A 182 -8.41 -12.30 27.30
C PRO A 182 -9.45 -11.48 28.07
N LYS A 183 -9.99 -10.44 27.44
CA LYS A 183 -11.01 -9.57 28.04
C LYS A 183 -12.45 -10.03 27.75
N TYR A 184 -12.62 -11.15 27.04
CA TYR A 184 -13.93 -11.61 26.54
C TYR A 184 -14.66 -10.57 25.69
N GLN A 185 -13.92 -9.70 24.97
CA GLN A 185 -14.46 -8.61 24.14
C GLN A 185 -14.31 -8.90 22.64
N PHE A 186 -13.71 -10.02 22.28
CA PHE A 186 -13.56 -10.43 20.89
C PHE A 186 -14.87 -11.04 20.39
N MET A 187 -15.48 -10.38 19.38
CA MET A 187 -16.66 -10.89 18.71
C MET A 187 -16.29 -11.30 17.28
N LEU A 188 -16.78 -12.44 16.85
CA LEU A 188 -16.68 -12.87 15.46
C LEU A 188 -17.77 -12.18 14.64
N PRO A 189 -17.42 -11.30 13.67
CA PRO A 189 -18.40 -10.71 12.76
C PRO A 189 -19.17 -11.81 12.02
N ALA A 190 -20.46 -11.59 11.77
CA ALA A 190 -21.33 -12.54 11.06
C ALA A 190 -21.24 -13.99 11.59
N LYS A 191 -21.03 -14.18 12.89
CA LYS A 191 -20.84 -15.52 13.53
C LYS A 191 -19.69 -16.34 12.93
N GLY A 192 -18.72 -15.69 12.30
CA GLY A 192 -17.60 -16.36 11.62
C GLY A 192 -17.90 -16.83 10.19
N GLU A 193 -19.07 -16.51 9.63
CA GLU A 193 -19.45 -16.93 8.27
C GLU A 193 -18.90 -16.00 7.16
N GLY A 194 -18.15 -14.96 7.53
CA GLY A 194 -17.53 -14.03 6.58
C GLY A 194 -16.35 -14.65 5.82
N PHE A 195 -16.01 -14.03 4.69
CA PHE A 195 -14.78 -14.38 3.96
C PHE A 195 -13.59 -13.63 4.55
N PHE A 196 -12.57 -14.36 4.93
CA PHE A 196 -11.26 -13.82 5.30
C PHE A 196 -10.28 -14.15 4.18
N ARG A 197 -9.57 -13.15 3.67
CA ARG A 197 -8.62 -13.28 2.56
C ARG A 197 -7.20 -12.99 3.06
N PRO A 198 -6.62 -13.90 3.87
CA PRO A 198 -5.34 -13.65 4.51
C PRO A 198 -4.20 -13.63 3.51
N ILE A 199 -3.19 -12.81 3.83
CA ILE A 199 -1.87 -12.88 3.22
C ILE A 199 -0.81 -12.68 4.30
N PHE A 200 0.15 -13.61 4.38
CA PHE A 200 1.26 -13.44 5.32
C PHE A 200 2.18 -12.31 4.87
N ILE A 201 2.68 -11.53 5.82
CA ILE A 201 3.44 -10.30 5.50
C ILE A 201 4.62 -10.57 4.57
N ASP A 202 5.39 -11.66 4.76
CA ASP A 202 6.56 -11.94 3.94
C ASP A 202 6.18 -12.26 2.49
N ASP A 203 5.05 -12.95 2.26
CA ASP A 203 4.54 -13.23 0.91
C ASP A 203 4.04 -11.96 0.24
N LEU A 204 3.35 -11.09 0.99
CA LEU A 204 2.94 -9.77 0.51
C LEU A 204 4.15 -8.95 0.08
N ILE A 205 5.21 -8.90 0.90
CA ILE A 205 6.42 -8.14 0.60
C ILE A 205 7.13 -8.68 -0.65
N ARG A 206 7.19 -10.00 -0.83
CA ARG A 206 7.73 -10.61 -2.05
C ARG A 206 6.91 -10.25 -3.28
N GLY A 207 5.58 -10.28 -3.18
CA GLY A 207 4.68 -9.85 -4.26
C GLY A 207 4.86 -8.38 -4.63
N ILE A 208 4.95 -7.48 -3.64
CA ILE A 208 5.21 -6.06 -3.87
C ILE A 208 6.59 -5.83 -4.50
N TYR A 209 7.62 -6.57 -4.05
CA TYR A 209 8.96 -6.49 -4.64
C TYR A 209 8.94 -6.90 -6.12
N LEU A 210 8.24 -7.97 -6.49
CA LEU A 210 8.08 -8.38 -7.89
C LEU A 210 7.31 -7.33 -8.69
N ALA A 211 6.22 -6.78 -8.17
CA ALA A 211 5.46 -5.70 -8.78
C ALA A 211 6.31 -4.44 -9.03
N ALA A 212 7.25 -4.14 -8.11
CA ALA A 212 8.17 -3.02 -8.24
C ALA A 212 9.30 -3.25 -9.26
N SER A 213 9.75 -4.51 -9.45
CA SER A 213 10.95 -4.84 -10.20
C SER A 213 10.72 -5.53 -11.54
N HIS A 214 9.65 -6.32 -11.70
CA HIS A 214 9.40 -7.07 -12.93
C HIS A 214 8.98 -6.15 -14.08
N PRO A 215 9.57 -6.28 -15.29
CA PRO A 215 9.24 -5.41 -16.42
C PRO A 215 7.76 -5.50 -16.82
N ASP A 216 7.19 -6.71 -16.86
CA ASP A 216 5.80 -6.94 -17.28
C ASP A 216 4.75 -6.51 -16.23
N ALA A 217 5.19 -6.02 -15.07
CA ALA A 217 4.26 -5.49 -14.08
C ALA A 217 3.80 -4.05 -14.37
N ALA A 218 4.45 -3.37 -15.32
CA ALA A 218 4.08 -2.01 -15.69
C ALA A 218 2.65 -1.94 -16.24
N GLY A 219 1.80 -1.11 -15.63
CA GLY A 219 0.41 -0.95 -16.06
C GLY A 219 -0.58 -1.92 -15.41
N GLU A 220 -0.11 -2.88 -14.64
CA GLU A 220 -0.94 -3.95 -14.12
C GLU A 220 -1.49 -3.67 -12.70
N ILE A 221 -2.58 -4.36 -12.39
CA ILE A 221 -3.19 -4.40 -11.06
C ILE A 221 -3.06 -5.83 -10.55
N PHE A 222 -2.65 -6.02 -9.30
CA PHE A 222 -2.49 -7.33 -8.68
C PHE A 222 -3.27 -7.45 -7.39
N ASN A 223 -4.13 -8.46 -7.29
CA ASN A 223 -4.69 -8.90 -6.02
C ASN A 223 -3.68 -9.85 -5.35
N LEU A 224 -3.23 -9.52 -4.17
CA LEU A 224 -2.33 -10.36 -3.41
C LEU A 224 -3.04 -10.94 -2.19
N SER A 225 -3.38 -12.21 -2.26
CA SER A 225 -3.99 -12.99 -1.17
C SER A 225 -3.52 -14.44 -1.25
N CYS A 226 -3.78 -15.22 -0.21
CA CYS A 226 -3.53 -16.67 -0.24
C CYS A 226 -4.63 -17.35 -1.06
N GLU A 227 -4.26 -18.12 -2.08
CA GLU A 227 -5.20 -18.83 -2.97
C GLU A 227 -5.99 -19.93 -2.25
N ASP A 228 -5.37 -20.65 -1.31
CA ASP A 228 -5.96 -21.82 -0.63
C ASP A 228 -6.55 -21.54 0.75
N CYS A 229 -6.49 -20.30 1.23
CA CYS A 229 -6.91 -19.96 2.58
C CYS A 229 -8.40 -19.56 2.64
N ARG A 230 -9.29 -20.42 2.22
CA ARG A 230 -10.71 -20.32 2.57
C ARG A 230 -10.90 -20.78 4.01
N LEU A 231 -10.52 -19.95 4.97
CA LEU A 231 -10.86 -20.20 6.37
C LEU A 231 -12.35 -19.97 6.53
N ARG A 232 -13.16 -21.02 6.39
CA ARG A 232 -14.44 -21.08 7.06
C ARG A 232 -14.10 -21.32 8.54
N LEU A 233 -14.26 -20.31 9.36
CA LEU A 233 -14.24 -20.53 10.79
C LEU A 233 -15.43 -21.42 11.14
N PRO A 234 -15.24 -22.49 11.91
CA PRO A 234 -16.29 -23.43 12.24
C PRO A 234 -17.40 -22.80 13.09
#